data_ef97b94029033e0f15f10dc248b242ff
#
_entry.id   ef97b94029033e0f15f10dc248b242ff
#
_cell.length_a   1.000
_cell.length_b   1.000
_cell.length_c   1.000
_cell.angle_alpha   90.00
_cell.angle_beta   90.00
_cell.angle_gamma   90.00
#
_symmetry.space_group_name_H-M   'P 1'
#
loop_
_entity.id
_entity.type
_entity.pdbx_description
1 polymer ?
#
loop_
_entity_poly.entity_id
_entity_poly.type
_entity_poly.pdbx_seq_one_letter_code
_entity_poly.pdbx_strand_id
1 'polypeptide(L)'
;DLSLWHPLFRTRLEAFFSDARINGRVAVVSGCRSYAKQQYFYKKYKSGKGNLAANPDRRFGKDGFWRGSWHMQQDDGYCYAVDFRITGKGISTWEVQGIAKEYGIFPTVKSEWWHHQPRSSSGWFDAPALSESKEDRKGPKVDLKAIAEYLDAIGNQLSSNPMRYRERSERVKTLQKRLGESGHDTGVPDGIFGRNTRKAVRGFQRAERLTRDGIVGPMTWKELWG
;
A
#
# COMPACT_ATOMS: atom_id res chain seq x y z
N ASP A 1 -4.29 0.50 1.52
CA ASP A 1 -4.60 0.75 0.10
C ASP A 1 -3.32 1.21 -0.59
N LEU A 2 -2.80 0.39 -1.51
CA LEU A 2 -1.57 0.66 -2.25
C LEU A 2 -1.75 1.77 -3.30
N SER A 3 -2.99 2.00 -3.76
CA SER A 3 -3.29 3.03 -4.76
C SER A 3 -3.11 4.45 -4.22
N LEU A 4 -3.12 4.61 -2.89
CA LEU A 4 -2.90 5.90 -2.24
C LEU A 4 -1.42 6.29 -2.15
N TRP A 5 -0.47 5.39 -2.42
CA TRP A 5 0.92 5.76 -2.57
C TRP A 5 1.19 6.29 -3.97
N HIS A 6 2.03 7.31 -4.06
CA HIS A 6 2.49 7.80 -5.36
C HIS A 6 3.01 6.65 -6.23
N PRO A 7 2.64 6.56 -7.53
CA PRO A 7 2.94 5.39 -8.38
C PRO A 7 4.41 4.98 -8.37
N LEU A 8 5.35 5.92 -8.52
CA LEU A 8 6.79 5.62 -8.47
C LEU A 8 7.24 5.13 -7.08
N PHE A 9 6.68 5.69 -5.99
CA PHE A 9 7.02 5.20 -4.65
C PHE A 9 6.51 3.78 -4.42
N ARG A 10 5.32 3.48 -4.92
CA ARG A 10 4.76 2.13 -4.90
C ARG A 10 5.65 1.15 -5.66
N THR A 11 6.07 1.48 -6.87
CA THR A 11 7.00 0.63 -7.66
C THR A 11 8.30 0.36 -6.91
N ARG A 12 8.89 1.35 -6.25
CA ARG A 12 10.08 1.19 -5.42
C ARG A 12 9.83 0.25 -4.24
N LEU A 13 8.70 0.39 -3.57
CA LEU A 13 8.32 -0.50 -2.47
C LEU A 13 8.10 -1.94 -2.93
N GLU A 14 7.43 -2.14 -4.06
CA GLU A 14 7.20 -3.46 -4.64
C GLU A 14 8.53 -4.14 -5.00
N ALA A 15 9.46 -3.41 -5.62
CA ALA A 15 10.80 -3.89 -5.92
C ALA A 15 11.59 -4.23 -4.64
N PHE A 16 11.56 -3.36 -3.63
CA PHE A 16 12.19 -3.59 -2.34
C PHE A 16 11.65 -4.85 -1.65
N PHE A 17 10.34 -5.04 -1.59
CA PHE A 17 9.75 -6.23 -0.98
C PHE A 17 9.93 -7.52 -1.77
N SER A 18 10.28 -7.42 -3.06
CA SER A 18 10.62 -8.55 -3.92
C SER A 18 12.09 -8.97 -3.80
N ASP A 19 12.96 -8.14 -3.20
CA ASP A 19 14.36 -8.47 -2.97
C ASP A 19 14.49 -9.68 -2.05
N ALA A 20 15.28 -10.68 -2.45
CA ALA A 20 15.46 -11.92 -1.69
C ALA A 20 16.02 -11.71 -0.27
N ARG A 21 16.74 -10.61 -0.03
CA ARG A 21 17.25 -10.21 1.30
C ARG A 21 16.13 -9.70 2.20
N ILE A 22 15.02 -9.24 1.64
CA ILE A 22 13.89 -8.56 2.32
C ILE A 22 12.65 -9.44 2.38
N ASN A 23 12.37 -10.17 1.29
CA ASN A 23 11.15 -10.97 1.15
C ASN A 23 10.98 -11.95 2.32
N GLY A 24 9.82 -11.90 2.97
CA GLY A 24 9.49 -12.70 4.15
C GLY A 24 10.18 -12.25 5.46
N ARG A 25 11.07 -11.26 5.42
CA ARG A 25 11.82 -10.77 6.60
C ARG A 25 11.39 -9.39 7.08
N VAL A 26 10.78 -8.61 6.20
CA VAL A 26 10.30 -7.25 6.50
C VAL A 26 8.86 -7.11 6.07
N ALA A 27 8.06 -6.42 6.85
CA ALA A 27 6.66 -6.13 6.53
C ALA A 27 6.32 -4.66 6.75
N VAL A 28 5.30 -4.18 6.04
CA VAL A 28 4.71 -2.87 6.28
C VAL A 28 3.89 -2.90 7.58
N VAL A 29 4.13 -1.94 8.46
CA VAL A 29 3.34 -1.71 9.67
C VAL A 29 2.31 -0.61 9.43
N SER A 30 2.71 0.43 8.72
CA SER A 30 1.86 1.58 8.45
C SER A 30 2.23 2.15 7.07
N GLY A 31 1.22 2.36 6.27
CA GLY A 31 1.30 3.07 5.00
C GLY A 31 0.48 4.36 5.05
N CYS A 32 -0.40 4.54 4.08
CA CYS A 32 -1.28 5.70 4.02
C CYS A 32 -2.27 5.72 5.19
N ARG A 33 -2.45 6.89 5.77
CA ARG A 33 -3.32 7.12 6.93
C ARG A 33 -4.40 8.14 6.60
N SER A 34 -5.64 7.86 7.01
CA SER A 34 -6.69 8.86 6.99
C SER A 34 -6.40 9.98 7.99
N TYR A 35 -7.01 11.16 7.78
CA TYR A 35 -6.97 12.28 8.72
C TYR A 35 -7.35 11.83 10.14
N ALA A 36 -8.45 11.10 10.31
CA ALA A 36 -8.93 10.63 11.61
C ALA A 36 -7.89 9.74 12.31
N LYS A 37 -7.21 8.87 11.58
CA LYS A 37 -6.14 8.01 12.12
C LYS A 37 -4.93 8.82 12.55
N GLN A 38 -4.50 9.80 11.76
CA GLN A 38 -3.39 10.68 12.11
C GLN A 38 -3.73 11.56 13.32
N GLN A 39 -4.96 12.09 13.39
CA GLN A 39 -5.44 12.87 14.53
C GLN A 39 -5.45 12.03 15.82
N TYR A 40 -5.85 10.77 15.74
CA TYR A 40 -5.80 9.84 16.88
C TYR A 40 -4.37 9.68 17.40
N PHE A 41 -3.38 9.45 16.53
CA PHE A 41 -1.98 9.33 16.94
C PHE A 41 -1.44 10.64 17.51
N TYR A 42 -1.78 11.77 16.91
CA TYR A 42 -1.37 13.08 17.40
C TYR A 42 -1.94 13.37 18.79
N LYS A 43 -3.21 13.09 19.05
CA LYS A 43 -3.82 13.23 20.38
C LYS A 43 -3.13 12.33 21.40
N LYS A 44 -2.81 11.08 21.05
CA LYS A 44 -2.01 10.18 21.91
C LYS A 44 -0.64 10.74 22.23
N TYR A 45 0.08 11.23 21.22
CA TYR A 45 1.38 11.88 21.42
C TYR A 45 1.27 13.09 22.37
N LYS A 46 0.31 13.98 22.13
CA LYS A 46 0.08 15.17 22.98
C LYS A 46 -0.27 14.84 24.41
N SER A 47 -0.89 13.71 24.67
CA SER A 47 -1.22 13.23 26.03
C SER A 47 -0.08 12.42 26.69
N GLY A 48 1.07 12.30 26.07
CA GLY A 48 2.20 11.50 26.57
C GLY A 48 1.99 9.98 26.53
N LYS A 49 0.91 9.51 25.87
CA LYS A 49 0.54 8.08 25.82
C LYS A 49 0.92 7.40 24.49
N GLY A 50 1.64 8.07 23.60
CA GLY A 50 2.00 7.56 22.28
C GLY A 50 3.31 8.12 21.76
N ASN A 51 3.82 7.50 20.69
CA ASN A 51 5.03 7.95 20.00
C ASN A 51 4.81 9.31 19.34
N LEU A 52 5.91 9.95 18.95
CA LEU A 52 5.90 11.18 18.18
C LEU A 52 4.95 11.05 16.97
N ALA A 53 4.06 12.02 16.78
CA ALA A 53 3.15 12.05 15.66
C ALA A 53 2.94 13.49 15.18
N ALA A 54 3.00 13.70 13.88
CA ALA A 54 2.79 15.00 13.27
C ALA A 54 1.34 15.48 13.48
N ASN A 55 1.16 16.79 13.68
CA ASN A 55 -0.15 17.40 13.72
C ASN A 55 -0.81 17.31 12.34
N PRO A 56 -2.00 16.71 12.19
CA PRO A 56 -2.66 16.59 10.91
C PRO A 56 -3.08 17.92 10.29
N ASP A 57 -3.29 18.95 11.13
CA ASP A 57 -3.76 20.28 10.67
C ASP A 57 -2.62 21.25 10.35
N ARG A 58 -1.36 20.82 10.58
CA ARG A 58 -0.22 21.73 10.44
C ARG A 58 0.28 21.79 9.01
N ARG A 59 0.23 22.96 8.41
CA ARG A 59 0.96 23.28 7.18
C ARG A 59 2.39 23.66 7.50
N PHE A 60 3.32 23.17 6.70
CA PHE A 60 4.73 23.53 6.77
C PHE A 60 5.18 24.07 5.40
N GLY A 61 5.99 25.11 5.44
CA GLY A 61 6.66 25.66 4.28
C GLY A 61 5.87 26.76 3.57
N LYS A 62 6.63 27.58 2.84
CA LYS A 62 6.15 28.72 2.06
C LYS A 62 5.54 28.29 0.72
N ASP A 63 5.70 27.03 0.35
CA ASP A 63 5.24 26.43 -0.90
C ASP A 63 3.75 26.01 -0.88
N GLY A 64 3.07 26.21 0.25
CA GLY A 64 1.64 25.92 0.37
C GLY A 64 1.28 24.44 0.49
N PHE A 65 2.24 23.53 0.41
CA PHE A 65 1.97 22.11 0.57
C PHE A 65 1.49 21.79 1.98
N TRP A 66 0.44 20.97 2.04
CA TRP A 66 -0.08 20.47 3.30
C TRP A 66 0.75 19.25 3.74
N ARG A 67 1.40 19.39 4.90
CA ARG A 67 2.37 18.42 5.38
C ARG A 67 2.11 18.00 6.81
N GLY A 68 0.88 17.67 7.12
CA GLY A 68 0.54 17.17 8.45
C GLY A 68 1.30 15.89 8.77
N SER A 69 1.40 14.98 7.83
CA SER A 69 2.22 13.76 7.87
C SER A 69 2.37 13.22 6.46
N TRP A 70 3.54 12.75 6.08
CA TRP A 70 3.75 12.08 4.79
C TRP A 70 3.01 10.75 4.63
N HIS A 71 2.50 10.19 5.72
CA HIS A 71 1.53 9.10 5.71
C HIS A 71 0.12 9.54 5.30
N MET A 72 -0.17 10.81 5.24
CA MET A 72 -1.45 11.33 4.79
C MET A 72 -1.37 11.73 3.33
N GLN A 73 -2.50 11.71 2.64
CA GLN A 73 -2.56 12.23 1.28
C GLN A 73 -2.14 13.69 1.26
N GLN A 74 -1.25 14.02 0.35
CA GLN A 74 -0.81 15.38 0.06
C GLN A 74 -1.74 16.02 -0.97
N ASP A 75 -1.46 17.24 -1.40
CA ASP A 75 -2.32 18.00 -2.33
C ASP A 75 -2.45 17.33 -3.70
N ASP A 76 -1.52 16.46 -4.08
CA ASP A 76 -1.57 15.63 -5.29
C ASP A 76 -2.38 14.32 -5.12
N GLY A 77 -2.95 14.11 -3.95
CA GLY A 77 -3.76 12.93 -3.64
C GLY A 77 -2.96 11.69 -3.21
N TYR A 78 -1.63 11.77 -3.10
CA TYR A 78 -0.78 10.62 -2.76
C TYR A 78 -0.11 10.74 -1.39
N CYS A 79 0.17 9.60 -0.78
CA CYS A 79 1.02 9.52 0.42
C CYS A 79 2.46 9.12 0.03
N TYR A 80 3.41 9.50 0.90
CA TYR A 80 4.84 9.39 0.66
C TYR A 80 5.62 8.82 1.84
N ALA A 81 4.96 8.09 2.74
CA ALA A 81 5.65 7.45 3.85
C ALA A 81 5.18 6.02 4.09
N VAL A 82 6.09 5.20 4.56
CA VAL A 82 5.86 3.82 4.97
C VAL A 82 6.64 3.51 6.23
N ASP A 83 6.05 2.76 7.15
CA ASP A 83 6.73 2.24 8.32
C ASP A 83 6.93 0.72 8.16
N PHE A 84 8.14 0.24 8.42
CA PHE A 84 8.53 -1.17 8.36
C PHE A 84 8.63 -1.81 9.73
N ARG A 85 8.55 -3.13 9.77
CA ARG A 85 9.02 -3.94 10.89
C ARG A 85 9.78 -5.17 10.37
N ILE A 86 10.77 -5.61 11.13
CA ILE A 86 11.42 -6.89 10.88
C ILE A 86 10.53 -8.00 11.40
N THR A 87 10.25 -9.00 10.57
CA THR A 87 9.41 -10.17 10.88
C THR A 87 10.21 -11.47 10.85
N GLY A 88 11.33 -11.49 10.12
CA GLY A 88 12.21 -12.64 9.96
C GLY A 88 13.51 -12.51 10.74
N LYS A 89 14.28 -13.61 10.80
CA LYS A 89 15.61 -13.66 11.43
C LYS A 89 16.71 -13.30 10.41
N GLY A 90 17.89 -12.92 10.92
CA GLY A 90 19.11 -12.79 10.10
C GLY A 90 19.16 -11.51 9.27
N ILE A 91 18.44 -10.47 9.68
CA ILE A 91 18.56 -9.13 9.12
C ILE A 91 18.44 -8.09 10.23
N SER A 92 19.29 -7.10 10.20
CA SER A 92 19.29 -5.97 11.16
C SER A 92 18.53 -4.75 10.58
N THR A 93 18.16 -3.82 11.44
CA THR A 93 17.54 -2.55 11.03
C THR A 93 18.44 -1.75 10.10
N TRP A 94 19.76 -1.80 10.32
CA TRP A 94 20.74 -1.09 9.50
C TRP A 94 20.82 -1.69 8.07
N GLU A 95 20.80 -3.01 7.96
CA GLU A 95 20.78 -3.69 6.65
C GLU A 95 19.48 -3.39 5.90
N VAL A 96 18.32 -3.40 6.58
CA VAL A 96 17.04 -3.01 5.97
C VAL A 96 17.11 -1.60 5.42
N GLN A 97 17.65 -0.64 6.17
CA GLN A 97 17.82 0.74 5.71
C GLN A 97 18.82 0.84 4.54
N GLY A 98 19.92 0.07 4.58
CA GLY A 98 20.89 0.00 3.50
C GLY A 98 20.26 -0.47 2.20
N ILE A 99 19.54 -1.59 2.26
CA ILE A 99 18.84 -2.17 1.11
C ILE A 99 17.73 -1.25 0.61
N ALA A 100 16.94 -0.63 1.51
CA ALA A 100 15.89 0.31 1.11
C ALA A 100 16.44 1.50 0.30
N LYS A 101 17.62 2.00 0.65
CA LYS A 101 18.29 3.07 -0.10
C LYS A 101 18.64 2.66 -1.53
N GLU A 102 18.96 1.40 -1.77
CA GLU A 102 19.25 0.87 -3.13
C GLU A 102 18.02 1.00 -4.04
N TYR A 103 16.81 1.03 -3.45
CA TYR A 103 15.53 1.21 -4.13
C TYR A 103 15.00 2.66 -4.07
N GLY A 104 15.84 3.63 -3.66
CA GLY A 104 15.41 5.03 -3.53
C GLY A 104 14.40 5.26 -2.41
N ILE A 105 14.44 4.44 -1.37
CA ILE A 105 13.60 4.51 -0.17
C ILE A 105 14.49 4.85 1.02
N PHE A 106 14.28 6.01 1.65
CA PHE A 106 15.23 6.57 2.61
C PHE A 106 14.63 6.72 4.00
N PRO A 107 15.38 6.40 5.07
CA PRO A 107 15.00 6.76 6.44
C PRO A 107 15.13 8.27 6.59
N THR A 108 14.04 8.95 6.90
CA THR A 108 14.00 10.42 6.96
C THR A 108 13.85 10.96 8.38
N VAL A 109 13.55 10.11 9.36
CA VAL A 109 13.43 10.47 10.77
C VAL A 109 14.52 9.77 11.57
N LYS A 110 15.46 10.54 12.11
CA LYS A 110 16.68 10.01 12.77
C LYS A 110 16.39 9.03 13.92
N SER A 111 15.31 9.24 14.67
CA SER A 111 14.91 8.39 15.80
C SER A 111 14.00 7.21 15.42
N GLU A 112 13.60 7.11 14.17
CA GLU A 112 12.60 6.15 13.69
C GLU A 112 13.16 5.33 12.54
N TRP A 113 13.94 4.29 12.85
CA TRP A 113 14.55 3.42 11.84
C TRP A 113 13.52 2.79 10.89
N TRP A 114 12.29 2.66 11.34
CA TRP A 114 11.18 2.08 10.60
C TRP A 114 10.54 3.03 9.59
N HIS A 115 10.69 4.37 9.75
CA HIS A 115 10.04 5.37 8.93
C HIS A 115 10.84 5.69 7.67
N HIS A 116 10.23 5.48 6.51
CA HIS A 116 10.88 5.64 5.21
C HIS A 116 10.03 6.46 4.23
N GLN A 117 10.71 7.20 3.35
CA GLN A 117 10.14 8.06 2.31
C GLN A 117 10.98 7.96 1.03
N PRO A 118 10.43 8.33 -0.17
CA PRO A 118 11.15 8.29 -1.44
C PRO A 118 12.13 9.48 -1.62
N ARG A 119 12.88 9.86 -0.57
CA ARG A 119 13.78 11.01 -0.57
C ARG A 119 15.16 10.63 -0.07
N SER A 120 16.18 11.30 -0.62
CA SER A 120 17.57 11.15 -0.19
C SER A 120 17.99 12.14 0.90
N SER A 121 17.20 13.18 1.19
CA SER A 121 17.53 14.23 2.16
C SER A 121 16.61 14.21 3.38
N SER A 122 17.14 14.67 4.52
CA SER A 122 16.40 14.82 5.77
C SER A 122 15.41 15.99 5.81
N GLY A 123 15.29 16.76 4.73
CA GLY A 123 14.38 17.90 4.67
C GLY A 123 12.92 17.45 4.68
N TRP A 124 12.21 17.76 5.75
CA TRP A 124 10.78 17.49 5.90
C TRP A 124 9.89 18.32 4.96
N PHE A 125 10.48 19.34 4.31
CA PHE A 125 9.74 20.47 3.80
C PHE A 125 9.68 20.56 2.29
N ASP A 126 10.48 19.80 1.56
CA ASP A 126 10.40 19.81 0.11
C ASP A 126 9.53 18.67 -0.39
N ALA A 127 8.65 18.96 -1.33
CA ALA A 127 7.90 17.92 -2.02
C ALA A 127 8.89 16.88 -2.56
N PRO A 128 8.65 15.58 -2.36
CA PRO A 128 9.55 14.56 -2.88
C PRO A 128 9.63 14.69 -4.39
N ALA A 129 10.79 15.11 -4.91
CA ALA A 129 11.04 15.06 -6.35
C ALA A 129 11.16 13.58 -6.74
N LEU A 130 10.08 13.01 -7.20
CA LEU A 130 10.05 11.66 -7.76
C LEU A 130 10.32 11.77 -9.27
N SER A 131 11.57 12.12 -9.62
CA SER A 131 12.06 11.85 -10.97
C SER A 131 12.55 10.41 -11.04
N GLU A 132 12.44 9.76 -12.20
CA GLU A 132 13.08 8.48 -12.43
C GLU A 132 14.58 8.63 -12.16
N SER A 133 15.05 8.07 -11.05
CA SER A 133 16.48 8.02 -10.75
C SER A 133 17.12 6.86 -11.50
N LYS A 134 18.47 6.87 -11.59
CA LYS A 134 19.19 5.71 -12.14
C LYS A 134 18.93 4.44 -11.31
N GLU A 135 18.58 4.59 -10.03
CA GLU A 135 18.21 3.52 -9.12
C GLU A 135 16.86 2.90 -9.47
N ASP A 136 15.90 3.68 -9.94
CA ASP A 136 14.59 3.17 -10.40
C ASP A 136 14.72 2.21 -11.58
N ARG A 137 15.84 2.29 -12.33
CA ARG A 137 16.15 1.39 -13.45
C ARG A 137 16.80 0.08 -13.03
N LYS A 138 17.24 -0.06 -11.77
CA LYS A 138 17.94 -1.26 -11.24
C LYS A 138 17.02 -2.21 -10.48
N GLY A 139 15.82 -1.78 -10.11
CA GLY A 139 14.83 -2.69 -9.54
C GLY A 139 14.37 -3.74 -10.55
N PRO A 140 13.88 -4.91 -10.11
CA PRO A 140 13.26 -5.86 -11.02
C PRO A 140 12.18 -5.08 -11.78
N LYS A 141 12.25 -5.09 -13.09
CA LYS A 141 11.22 -4.50 -13.96
C LYS A 141 9.91 -5.19 -13.58
N VAL A 142 9.05 -4.48 -12.86
CA VAL A 142 7.66 -4.94 -12.71
C VAL A 142 7.11 -4.99 -14.13
N ASP A 143 6.90 -6.18 -14.63
CA ASP A 143 6.33 -6.36 -15.95
C ASP A 143 4.83 -6.05 -15.84
N LEU A 144 4.52 -4.76 -15.97
CA LEU A 144 3.13 -4.27 -15.96
C LEU A 144 2.29 -4.95 -17.03
N LYS A 145 2.93 -5.36 -18.14
CA LYS A 145 2.27 -6.11 -19.20
C LYS A 145 1.90 -7.51 -18.70
N ALA A 146 2.84 -8.22 -18.06
CA ALA A 146 2.54 -9.54 -17.47
C ALA A 146 1.46 -9.46 -16.38
N ILE A 147 1.44 -8.39 -15.57
CA ILE A 147 0.37 -8.18 -14.59
C ILE A 147 -0.96 -7.93 -15.29
N ALA A 148 -1.01 -7.08 -16.30
CA ALA A 148 -2.22 -6.81 -17.06
C ALA A 148 -2.72 -8.11 -17.75
N GLU A 149 -1.85 -8.85 -18.41
CA GLU A 149 -2.17 -10.14 -19.03
C GLU A 149 -2.71 -11.16 -18.01
N TYR A 150 -2.15 -11.20 -16.81
CA TYR A 150 -2.64 -12.06 -15.74
C TYR A 150 -4.06 -11.66 -15.27
N LEU A 151 -4.32 -10.37 -15.09
CA LEU A 151 -5.63 -9.86 -14.71
C LEU A 151 -6.69 -10.09 -15.79
N ASP A 152 -6.30 -9.90 -17.05
CA ASP A 152 -7.16 -10.18 -18.22
C ASP A 152 -7.46 -11.68 -18.34
N ALA A 153 -6.46 -12.53 -18.12
CA ALA A 153 -6.65 -13.99 -18.15
C ALA A 153 -7.65 -14.44 -17.07
N ILE A 154 -7.60 -13.86 -15.86
CA ILE A 154 -8.60 -14.11 -14.83
C ILE A 154 -9.97 -13.59 -15.30
N GLY A 155 -10.05 -12.37 -15.80
CA GLY A 155 -11.29 -11.75 -16.27
C GLY A 155 -11.99 -12.60 -17.33
N ASN A 156 -11.24 -13.12 -18.29
CA ASN A 156 -11.75 -13.99 -19.36
C ASN A 156 -12.30 -15.33 -18.82
N GLN A 157 -11.69 -15.89 -17.79
CA GLN A 157 -12.18 -17.13 -17.17
C GLN A 157 -13.48 -16.94 -16.39
N LEU A 158 -13.78 -15.73 -15.92
CA LEU A 158 -14.91 -15.47 -15.04
C LEU A 158 -16.27 -15.58 -15.76
N SER A 159 -16.30 -15.51 -17.08
CA SER A 159 -17.54 -15.72 -17.86
C SER A 159 -18.06 -17.15 -17.72
N SER A 160 -17.19 -18.14 -17.74
CA SER A 160 -17.52 -19.56 -17.61
C SER A 160 -17.36 -20.09 -16.18
N ASN A 161 -16.46 -19.49 -15.39
CA ASN A 161 -16.12 -19.93 -14.05
C ASN A 161 -16.00 -18.75 -13.07
N PRO A 162 -17.10 -18.10 -12.67
CA PRO A 162 -17.09 -17.00 -11.72
C PRO A 162 -16.62 -17.45 -10.33
N MET A 163 -15.88 -16.57 -9.62
CA MET A 163 -15.43 -16.84 -8.24
C MET A 163 -16.62 -16.79 -7.28
N ARG A 164 -16.71 -17.80 -6.42
CA ARG A 164 -17.84 -17.95 -5.49
C ARG A 164 -17.43 -18.54 -4.14
N TYR A 165 -18.34 -18.47 -3.21
CA TYR A 165 -18.16 -19.02 -1.87
C TYR A 165 -17.62 -20.46 -1.87
N ARG A 166 -16.64 -20.73 -1.01
CA ARG A 166 -15.85 -21.95 -0.84
C ARG A 166 -14.74 -22.19 -1.87
N GLU A 167 -14.58 -21.36 -2.86
CA GLU A 167 -13.42 -21.45 -3.76
C GLU A 167 -12.11 -21.22 -2.97
N ARG A 168 -11.04 -21.93 -3.38
CA ARG A 168 -9.69 -21.78 -2.86
C ARG A 168 -8.74 -21.68 -4.05
N SER A 169 -8.10 -20.49 -4.21
CA SER A 169 -7.21 -20.26 -5.34
C SER A 169 -6.41 -18.97 -5.17
N GLU A 170 -5.32 -18.82 -5.91
CA GLU A 170 -4.56 -17.57 -5.95
C GLU A 170 -5.38 -16.41 -6.54
N ARG A 171 -6.29 -16.67 -7.48
CA ARG A 171 -7.19 -15.61 -7.99
C ARG A 171 -8.13 -15.08 -6.91
N VAL A 172 -8.54 -15.89 -5.94
CA VAL A 172 -9.28 -15.44 -4.75
C VAL A 172 -8.41 -14.58 -3.85
N LYS A 173 -7.14 -14.93 -3.69
CA LYS A 173 -6.19 -14.12 -2.91
C LYS A 173 -5.94 -12.76 -3.56
N THR A 174 -5.82 -12.71 -4.90
CA THR A 174 -5.75 -11.47 -5.68
C THR A 174 -7.01 -10.62 -5.49
N LEU A 175 -8.19 -11.23 -5.58
CA LEU A 175 -9.47 -10.59 -5.28
C LEU A 175 -9.52 -9.99 -3.87
N GLN A 176 -9.12 -10.76 -2.85
CA GLN A 176 -9.13 -10.31 -1.46
C GLN A 176 -8.24 -9.09 -1.24
N LYS A 177 -7.05 -9.08 -1.83
CA LYS A 177 -6.14 -7.92 -1.79
C LYS A 177 -6.83 -6.70 -2.38
N ARG A 178 -7.38 -6.82 -3.57
CA ARG A 178 -8.01 -5.70 -4.29
C ARG A 178 -9.26 -5.17 -3.57
N LEU A 179 -10.09 -6.07 -3.02
CA LEU A 179 -11.23 -5.67 -2.19
C LEU A 179 -10.79 -4.89 -0.95
N GLY A 180 -9.73 -5.33 -0.28
CA GLY A 180 -9.14 -4.61 0.84
C GLY A 180 -8.64 -3.22 0.45
N GLU A 181 -7.98 -3.10 -0.70
CA GLU A 181 -7.54 -1.84 -1.29
C GLU A 181 -8.69 -0.89 -1.61
N SER A 182 -9.81 -1.42 -2.08
CA SER A 182 -11.03 -0.64 -2.34
C SER A 182 -11.91 -0.39 -1.10
N GLY A 183 -11.36 -0.63 0.10
CA GLY A 183 -12.04 -0.35 1.38
C GLY A 183 -13.02 -1.42 1.84
N HIS A 184 -13.04 -2.59 1.18
CA HIS A 184 -13.91 -3.70 1.54
C HIS A 184 -13.12 -4.82 2.23
N ASP A 185 -13.07 -4.78 3.56
CA ASP A 185 -12.27 -5.70 4.38
C ASP A 185 -12.68 -7.16 4.19
N THR A 186 -11.72 -7.99 3.80
CA THR A 186 -11.85 -9.44 3.66
C THR A 186 -11.17 -10.21 4.80
N GLY A 187 -10.48 -9.50 5.70
CA GLY A 187 -9.48 -10.08 6.59
C GLY A 187 -8.15 -10.32 5.88
N VAL A 188 -7.36 -11.24 6.39
CA VAL A 188 -6.08 -11.62 5.77
C VAL A 188 -6.35 -12.29 4.41
N PRO A 189 -5.68 -11.85 3.33
CA PRO A 189 -5.80 -12.50 2.02
C PRO A 189 -5.20 -13.91 2.03
N ASP A 190 -6.04 -14.90 2.29
CA ASP A 190 -5.68 -16.31 2.47
C ASP A 190 -5.97 -17.19 1.24
N GLY A 191 -6.58 -16.62 0.20
CA GLY A 191 -6.99 -17.34 -1.00
C GLY A 191 -8.25 -18.18 -0.83
N ILE A 192 -8.97 -18.01 0.29
CA ILE A 192 -10.22 -18.74 0.57
C ILE A 192 -11.42 -17.81 0.44
N PHE A 193 -12.32 -18.07 -0.48
CA PHE A 193 -13.56 -17.31 -0.62
C PHE A 193 -14.54 -17.65 0.52
N GLY A 194 -14.20 -17.14 1.72
CA GLY A 194 -14.95 -17.36 2.94
C GLY A 194 -16.14 -16.39 3.10
N ARG A 195 -16.71 -16.41 4.31
CA ARG A 195 -17.84 -15.50 4.67
C ARG A 195 -17.45 -14.03 4.59
N ASN A 196 -16.24 -13.68 5.04
CA ASN A 196 -15.75 -12.31 5.01
C ASN A 196 -15.53 -11.84 3.58
N THR A 197 -14.90 -12.65 2.73
CA THR A 197 -14.73 -12.36 1.30
C THR A 197 -16.07 -12.14 0.62
N ARG A 198 -17.06 -13.02 0.87
CA ARG A 198 -18.41 -12.87 0.31
C ARG A 198 -19.11 -11.59 0.79
N LYS A 199 -18.94 -11.23 2.06
CA LYS A 199 -19.47 -9.98 2.62
C LYS A 199 -18.83 -8.77 1.95
N ALA A 200 -17.53 -8.78 1.77
CA ALA A 200 -16.77 -7.71 1.10
C ALA A 200 -17.21 -7.55 -0.36
N VAL A 201 -17.32 -8.66 -1.13
CA VAL A 201 -17.84 -8.65 -2.50
C VAL A 201 -19.22 -8.02 -2.57
N ARG A 202 -20.14 -8.40 -1.69
CA ARG A 202 -21.49 -7.80 -1.64
C ARG A 202 -21.46 -6.33 -1.26
N GLY A 203 -20.55 -5.91 -0.39
CA GLY A 203 -20.31 -4.52 -0.03
C GLY A 203 -19.87 -3.71 -1.25
N PHE A 204 -18.87 -4.20 -1.97
CA PHE A 204 -18.37 -3.63 -3.21
C PHE A 204 -19.47 -3.55 -4.27
N GLN A 205 -20.15 -4.65 -4.58
CA GLN A 205 -21.25 -4.69 -5.53
C GLN A 205 -22.34 -3.66 -5.23
N ARG A 206 -22.65 -3.45 -3.94
CA ARG A 206 -23.59 -2.42 -3.52
C ARG A 206 -23.05 -1.02 -3.79
N ALA A 207 -21.81 -0.74 -3.48
CA ALA A 207 -21.16 0.56 -3.69
C ALA A 207 -21.17 0.93 -5.17
N GLU A 208 -20.82 -0.04 -6.04
CA GLU A 208 -20.74 0.13 -7.49
C GLU A 208 -22.07 -0.11 -8.23
N ARG A 209 -23.19 -0.25 -7.51
CA ARG A 209 -24.55 -0.45 -8.07
C ARG A 209 -24.67 -1.71 -8.96
N LEU A 210 -23.85 -2.72 -8.69
CA LEU A 210 -23.90 -4.02 -9.34
C LEU A 210 -24.93 -4.97 -8.67
N THR A 211 -25.25 -6.08 -9.35
CA THR A 211 -26.07 -7.15 -8.76
C THR A 211 -25.37 -7.71 -7.51
N ARG A 212 -26.04 -7.64 -6.36
CA ARG A 212 -25.50 -7.98 -5.04
C ARG A 212 -25.63 -9.47 -4.71
N ASP A 213 -25.08 -10.34 -5.55
CA ASP A 213 -25.16 -11.80 -5.40
C ASP A 213 -24.00 -12.39 -4.55
N GLY A 214 -22.90 -11.64 -4.43
CA GLY A 214 -21.69 -12.09 -3.76
C GLY A 214 -20.88 -13.09 -4.58
N ILE A 215 -21.02 -13.02 -5.91
CA ILE A 215 -20.28 -13.79 -6.91
C ILE A 215 -19.44 -12.80 -7.72
N VAL A 216 -18.19 -13.15 -8.00
CA VAL A 216 -17.32 -12.31 -8.83
C VAL A 216 -17.33 -12.86 -10.25
N GLY A 217 -18.17 -12.27 -11.08
CA GLY A 217 -18.19 -12.45 -12.52
C GLY A 217 -17.44 -11.33 -13.24
N PRO A 218 -17.46 -11.32 -14.61
CA PRO A 218 -16.73 -10.33 -15.40
C PRO A 218 -17.05 -8.89 -15.05
N MET A 219 -18.33 -8.57 -14.82
CA MET A 219 -18.76 -7.21 -14.45
C MET A 219 -18.16 -6.76 -13.12
N THR A 220 -18.26 -7.59 -12.07
CA THR A 220 -17.68 -7.28 -10.76
C THR A 220 -16.16 -7.16 -10.82
N TRP A 221 -15.53 -8.03 -11.62
CA TRP A 221 -14.07 -7.99 -11.81
C TRP A 221 -13.64 -6.72 -12.55
N LYS A 222 -14.30 -6.40 -13.66
CA LYS A 222 -14.00 -5.20 -14.44
C LYS A 222 -14.10 -3.93 -13.58
N GLU A 223 -15.18 -3.79 -12.83
CA GLU A 223 -15.38 -2.62 -11.97
C GLU A 223 -14.35 -2.53 -10.84
N LEU A 224 -13.86 -3.65 -10.36
CA LEU A 224 -12.85 -3.70 -9.30
C LEU A 224 -11.45 -3.29 -9.80
N TRP A 225 -11.15 -3.46 -11.09
CA TRP A 225 -9.86 -3.13 -11.71
C TRP A 225 -9.91 -1.96 -12.70
N GLY A 226 -11.08 -1.52 -13.11
CA GLY A 226 -11.31 -0.35 -13.99
C GLY A 226 -11.30 0.94 -13.27
#